data_935fffc54ae604920b5a353f8897cd5b
#
_entry.id   935fffc54ae604920b5a353f8897cd5b
#
_cell.length_a   1.000
_cell.length_b   1.000
_cell.length_c   1.000
_cell.angle_alpha   90.00
_cell.angle_beta   90.00
_cell.angle_gamma   90.00
#
_symmetry.space_group_name_H-M   'P 1'
#
loop_
_entity.id
_entity.type
_entity.pdbx_description
1 polymer ?
#
loop_
_entity_poly.entity_id
_entity_poly.type
_entity_poly.pdbx_seq_one_letter_code
_entity_poly.pdbx_strand_id
1 'polypeptide(L)'
;MKTLIFDLDGTMYRDTSIIESAKRFLDYCIEKKILFIFMTNNAMRTQKENAKHMLTMGYEGIEPWMFYNSAMASCQYVKSISDKRKAYYIGRDGMKMALMDEGFLITEDKPDFVFVGLDKEC
;
A
#
# COMPACT_ATOMS: atom_id res chain seq x y z
N MET A 1 2.77 18.66 -15.34
CA MET A 1 2.22 18.40 -14.00
C MET A 1 3.11 17.42 -13.26
N LYS A 2 3.41 17.71 -11.99
CA LYS A 2 4.26 16.84 -11.17
C LYS A 2 3.43 16.13 -10.13
N THR A 3 3.72 14.85 -9.93
CA THR A 3 3.13 14.07 -8.85
C THR A 3 4.20 13.81 -7.81
N LEU A 4 3.90 14.07 -6.55
CA LEU A 4 4.82 13.80 -5.46
C LEU A 4 4.57 12.40 -4.94
N ILE A 5 5.64 11.73 -4.55
CA ILE A 5 5.59 10.38 -3.99
C ILE A 5 6.23 10.43 -2.61
N PHE A 6 5.47 10.03 -1.59
CA PHE A 6 5.93 10.02 -0.21
C PHE A 6 6.10 8.60 0.30
N ASP A 7 7.18 8.36 1.04
CA ASP A 7 7.31 7.18 1.86
C ASP A 7 6.44 7.35 3.13
N LEU A 8 6.10 6.29 3.82
CA LEU A 8 5.25 6.34 5.00
C LEU A 8 6.02 6.25 6.30
N ASP A 9 6.50 5.06 6.67
CA ASP A 9 7.17 4.84 7.95
C ASP A 9 8.46 5.65 8.04
N GLY A 10 8.57 6.48 9.08
CA GLY A 10 9.74 7.33 9.28
C GLY A 10 9.71 8.64 8.49
N THR A 11 8.72 8.83 7.60
CA THR A 11 8.56 10.05 6.80
C THR A 11 7.31 10.81 7.20
N MET A 12 6.15 10.14 7.17
CA MET A 12 4.88 10.75 7.53
C MET A 12 4.56 10.56 9.01
N TYR A 13 5.07 9.51 9.62
CA TYR A 13 4.85 9.20 11.03
C TYR A 13 5.92 8.23 11.53
N ARG A 14 6.02 8.14 12.86
CA ARG A 14 6.81 7.13 13.56
C ARG A 14 5.88 6.38 14.50
N ASP A 15 5.71 5.08 14.28
CA ASP A 15 4.75 4.25 15.00
C ASP A 15 3.34 4.87 14.90
N THR A 16 2.84 5.49 15.97
CA THR A 16 1.55 6.15 16.00
C THR A 16 1.66 7.67 16.13
N SER A 17 2.88 8.20 16.03
CA SER A 17 3.14 9.63 16.21
C SER A 17 3.36 10.32 14.87
N ILE A 18 2.56 11.35 14.63
CA ILE A 18 2.65 12.17 13.43
C ILE A 18 3.97 12.93 13.40
N ILE A 19 4.54 13.10 12.21
CA ILE A 19 5.69 13.97 12.02
C ILE A 19 5.16 15.33 11.57
N GLU A 20 5.26 16.34 12.42
CA GLU A 20 4.62 17.64 12.21
C GLU A 20 5.03 18.34 10.92
N SER A 21 6.29 18.28 10.56
CA SER A 21 6.76 18.90 9.31
C SER A 21 6.14 18.23 8.09
N ALA A 22 5.96 16.91 8.14
CA ALA A 22 5.32 16.17 7.07
C ALA A 22 3.85 16.55 6.94
N LYS A 23 3.16 16.69 8.09
CA LYS A 23 1.76 17.11 8.08
C LYS A 23 1.60 18.49 7.47
N ARG A 24 2.43 19.43 7.87
CA ARG A 24 2.38 20.80 7.31
C ARG A 24 2.58 20.80 5.80
N PHE A 25 3.52 20.01 5.31
CA PHE A 25 3.77 19.93 3.88
C PHE A 25 2.61 19.27 3.13
N LEU A 26 2.04 18.21 3.70
CA LEU A 26 0.89 17.54 3.09
C LEU A 26 -0.32 18.47 3.01
N ASP A 27 -0.59 19.21 4.09
CA ASP A 27 -1.68 20.20 4.10
C ASP A 27 -1.46 21.27 3.03
N TYR A 28 -0.22 21.69 2.84
CA TYR A 28 0.16 22.62 1.77
C TYR A 28 -0.15 22.01 0.38
N CYS A 29 0.19 20.75 0.17
CA CYS A 29 -0.09 20.06 -1.10
C CYS A 29 -1.59 20.01 -1.38
N ILE A 30 -2.40 19.72 -0.36
CA ILE A 30 -3.86 19.69 -0.50
C ILE A 30 -4.38 21.07 -0.85
N GLU A 31 -3.94 22.10 -0.15
CA GLU A 31 -4.36 23.48 -0.41
C GLU A 31 -4.01 23.92 -1.83
N LYS A 32 -2.82 23.57 -2.30
CA LYS A 32 -2.36 23.97 -3.64
C LYS A 32 -2.78 22.98 -4.73
N LYS A 33 -3.54 21.96 -4.40
CA LYS A 33 -4.01 20.93 -5.34
C LYS A 33 -2.87 20.22 -6.07
N ILE A 34 -1.79 19.96 -5.34
CA ILE A 34 -0.66 19.19 -5.85
C ILE A 34 -0.99 17.72 -5.67
N LEU A 35 -0.92 16.95 -6.76
CA LEU A 35 -1.20 15.52 -6.72
C LEU A 35 -0.08 14.78 -5.98
N PHE A 36 -0.46 13.89 -5.08
CA PHE A 36 0.50 13.05 -4.34
C PHE A 36 -0.03 11.65 -4.13
N ILE A 37 0.89 10.72 -3.95
CA ILE A 37 0.59 9.34 -3.56
C ILE A 37 1.61 8.90 -2.51
N PHE A 38 1.27 7.83 -1.80
CA PHE A 38 2.15 7.20 -0.82
C PHE A 38 2.62 5.85 -1.34
N MET A 39 3.92 5.59 -1.24
CA MET A 39 4.49 4.28 -1.56
C MET A 39 5.12 3.69 -0.32
N THR A 40 4.91 2.41 -0.09
CA THR A 40 5.45 1.72 1.07
C THR A 40 5.88 0.30 0.72
N ASN A 41 6.96 -0.15 1.34
CA ASN A 41 7.39 -1.54 1.25
C ASN A 41 6.55 -2.46 2.13
N ASN A 42 5.75 -1.88 3.02
CA ASN A 42 4.92 -2.64 3.95
C ASN A 42 3.58 -2.98 3.29
N ALA A 43 3.37 -4.26 3.01
CA ALA A 43 2.14 -4.77 2.42
C ALA A 43 1.22 -5.45 3.45
N MET A 44 1.45 -5.24 4.75
CA MET A 44 0.61 -5.85 5.78
C MET A 44 -0.77 -5.22 5.84
N ARG A 45 -0.86 -3.91 5.59
CA ARG A 45 -2.14 -3.19 5.61
C ARG A 45 -2.72 -3.05 4.21
N THR A 46 -4.04 -3.08 4.12
CA THR A 46 -4.75 -2.73 2.90
C THR A 46 -4.66 -1.21 2.68
N GLN A 47 -5.01 -0.76 1.49
CA GLN A 47 -5.12 0.67 1.20
C GLN A 47 -6.07 1.36 2.17
N LYS A 48 -7.21 0.72 2.44
CA LYS A 48 -8.22 1.23 3.35
C LYS A 48 -7.70 1.34 4.79
N GLU A 49 -6.95 0.33 5.23
CA GLU A 49 -6.35 0.34 6.57
C GLU A 49 -5.28 1.42 6.70
N ASN A 50 -4.47 1.64 5.65
CA ASN A 50 -3.47 2.71 5.65
C ASN A 50 -4.13 4.08 5.74
N ALA A 51 -5.20 4.29 4.97
CA ALA A 51 -5.94 5.57 5.02
C ALA A 51 -6.50 5.80 6.41
N LYS A 52 -7.13 4.79 7.00
CA LYS A 52 -7.70 4.89 8.34
C LYS A 52 -6.62 5.20 9.38
N HIS A 53 -5.46 4.54 9.28
CA HIS A 53 -4.35 4.74 10.20
C HIS A 53 -3.88 6.20 10.18
N MET A 54 -3.69 6.78 9.00
CA MET A 54 -3.27 8.18 8.88
C MET A 54 -4.35 9.15 9.40
N LEU A 55 -5.62 8.89 9.09
CA LEU A 55 -6.71 9.74 9.56
C LEU A 55 -6.81 9.74 11.08
N THR A 56 -6.61 8.58 11.73
CA THR A 56 -6.63 8.48 13.19
C THR A 56 -5.48 9.22 13.85
N MET A 57 -4.36 9.41 13.14
CA MET A 57 -3.22 10.17 13.66
C MET A 57 -3.39 11.68 13.52
N GLY A 58 -4.37 12.14 12.73
CA GLY A 58 -4.64 13.56 12.57
C GLY A 58 -4.42 14.11 11.16
N TYR A 59 -4.03 13.28 10.19
CA TYR A 59 -3.98 13.72 8.80
C TYR A 59 -5.39 13.91 8.26
N GLU A 60 -5.55 14.82 7.33
CA GLU A 60 -6.83 15.10 6.67
C GLU A 60 -6.70 14.92 5.16
N GLY A 61 -7.82 14.68 4.49
CA GLY A 61 -7.84 14.55 3.03
C GLY A 61 -7.20 13.28 2.49
N ILE A 62 -7.11 12.24 3.31
CA ILE A 62 -6.47 10.97 2.94
C ILE A 62 -7.52 9.98 2.45
N GLU A 63 -7.26 9.37 1.30
CA GLU A 63 -8.15 8.37 0.70
C GLU A 63 -7.39 7.09 0.33
N PRO A 64 -8.06 5.92 0.33
CA PRO A 64 -7.39 4.64 0.07
C PRO A 64 -6.61 4.57 -1.25
N TRP A 65 -7.11 5.19 -2.31
CA TRP A 65 -6.45 5.13 -3.63
C TRP A 65 -5.06 5.77 -3.64
N MET A 66 -4.75 6.59 -2.64
CA MET A 66 -3.45 7.27 -2.55
C MET A 66 -2.30 6.34 -2.19
N PHE A 67 -2.59 5.10 -1.80
CA PHE A 67 -1.57 4.17 -1.30
C PHE A 67 -1.19 3.12 -2.32
N TYR A 68 0.11 2.94 -2.51
CA TYR A 68 0.68 1.91 -3.37
C TYR A 68 1.73 1.15 -2.58
N ASN A 69 1.57 -0.17 -2.46
CA ASN A 69 2.47 -1.00 -1.66
C ASN A 69 3.21 -2.03 -2.51
N SER A 70 4.15 -2.73 -1.86
CA SER A 70 4.97 -3.74 -2.53
C SER A 70 4.17 -4.92 -3.08
N ALA A 71 3.05 -5.27 -2.44
CA ALA A 71 2.19 -6.35 -2.94
C ALA A 71 1.54 -5.95 -4.26
N MET A 72 1.06 -4.72 -4.35
CA MET A 72 0.47 -4.20 -5.59
C MET A 72 1.51 -4.17 -6.72
N ALA A 73 2.73 -3.75 -6.41
CA ALA A 73 3.82 -3.73 -7.38
C ALA A 73 4.16 -5.16 -7.86
N SER A 74 4.18 -6.13 -6.95
CA SER A 74 4.45 -7.53 -7.29
C SER A 74 3.38 -8.09 -8.22
N CYS A 75 2.11 -7.77 -7.96
CA CYS A 75 1.00 -8.19 -8.82
C CYS A 75 1.16 -7.62 -10.22
N GLN A 76 1.49 -6.35 -10.34
CA GLN A 76 1.69 -5.71 -11.64
C GLN A 76 2.85 -6.36 -12.41
N TYR A 77 3.93 -6.67 -11.72
CA TYR A 77 5.06 -7.35 -12.35
C TYR A 77 4.67 -8.72 -12.90
N VAL A 78 4.00 -9.54 -12.09
CA VAL A 78 3.57 -10.88 -12.51
C VAL A 78 2.61 -10.79 -13.70
N LYS A 79 1.68 -9.84 -13.68
CA LYS A 79 0.75 -9.65 -14.80
C LYS A 79 1.48 -9.24 -16.08
N SER A 80 2.63 -8.58 -15.97
CA SER A 80 3.41 -8.19 -17.13
C SER A 80 4.16 -9.36 -17.78
N ILE A 81 4.40 -10.44 -17.04
CA ILE A 81 5.18 -11.58 -17.53
C ILE A 81 4.36 -12.85 -17.76
N SER A 82 3.11 -12.90 -17.33
CA SER A 82 2.29 -14.12 -17.45
C SER A 82 0.80 -13.80 -17.43
N ASP A 83 0.03 -14.65 -18.12
CA ASP A 83 -1.44 -14.61 -18.10
C ASP A 83 -2.02 -15.50 -17.01
N LYS A 84 -1.19 -16.28 -16.32
CA LYS A 84 -1.64 -17.19 -15.27
C LYS A 84 -2.02 -16.42 -14.02
N ARG A 85 -3.03 -16.90 -13.29
CA ARG A 85 -3.63 -16.14 -12.18
C ARG A 85 -3.87 -16.97 -10.92
N LYS A 86 -3.31 -18.17 -10.82
CA LYS A 86 -3.40 -18.93 -9.58
C LYS A 86 -2.24 -18.57 -8.66
N ALA A 87 -2.54 -18.11 -7.47
CA ALA A 87 -1.53 -17.66 -6.52
C ALA A 87 -1.78 -18.20 -5.13
N TYR A 88 -0.68 -18.51 -4.45
CA TYR A 88 -0.70 -18.72 -3.01
C TYR A 88 0.12 -17.59 -2.39
N TYR A 89 -0.18 -17.21 -1.16
CA TYR A 89 0.59 -16.14 -0.53
C TYR A 89 0.90 -16.45 0.93
N ILE A 90 1.99 -15.87 1.40
CA ILE A 90 2.38 -15.80 2.79
C ILE A 90 2.47 -14.32 3.11
N GLY A 91 1.61 -13.82 3.99
CA GLY A 91 1.53 -12.40 4.30
C GLY A 91 0.24 -12.04 5.00
N ARG A 92 -0.09 -10.76 4.99
CA ARG A 92 -1.24 -10.21 5.69
C ARG A 92 -2.29 -9.68 4.71
N ASP A 93 -3.27 -8.95 5.24
CA ASP A 93 -4.44 -8.49 4.48
C ASP A 93 -4.11 -7.61 3.28
N GLY A 94 -3.05 -6.81 3.37
CA GLY A 94 -2.63 -5.99 2.24
C GLY A 94 -2.23 -6.82 1.03
N MET A 95 -1.55 -7.94 1.24
CA MET A 95 -1.20 -8.88 0.18
C MET A 95 -2.46 -9.55 -0.38
N LYS A 96 -3.33 -10.03 0.51
CA LYS A 96 -4.57 -10.69 0.10
C LYS A 96 -5.42 -9.77 -0.79
N MET A 97 -5.63 -8.54 -0.36
CA MET A 97 -6.43 -7.57 -1.11
C MET A 97 -5.81 -7.23 -2.46
N ALA A 98 -4.48 -7.05 -2.50
CA ALA A 98 -3.79 -6.77 -3.76
C ALA A 98 -4.01 -7.90 -4.76
N LEU A 99 -3.88 -9.16 -4.33
CA LEU A 99 -4.11 -10.31 -5.18
C LEU A 99 -5.55 -10.38 -5.67
N MET A 100 -6.50 -10.19 -4.78
CA MET A 100 -7.92 -10.23 -5.13
C MET A 100 -8.29 -9.11 -6.10
N ASP A 101 -7.84 -7.89 -5.85
CA ASP A 101 -8.14 -6.73 -6.69
C ASP A 101 -7.57 -6.88 -8.10
N GLU A 102 -6.46 -7.61 -8.24
CA GLU A 102 -5.82 -7.84 -9.55
C GLU A 102 -6.28 -9.12 -10.25
N GLY A 103 -7.28 -9.79 -9.70
CA GLY A 103 -7.92 -10.94 -10.35
C GLY A 103 -7.22 -12.26 -10.15
N PHE A 104 -6.34 -12.38 -9.15
CA PHE A 104 -5.71 -13.67 -8.84
C PHE A 104 -6.67 -14.58 -8.08
N LEU A 105 -6.60 -15.87 -8.40
CA LEU A 105 -7.30 -16.91 -7.65
C LEU A 105 -6.36 -17.43 -6.57
N ILE A 106 -6.72 -17.19 -5.31
CA ILE A 106 -5.90 -17.64 -4.16
C ILE A 106 -6.20 -19.10 -3.90
N THR A 107 -5.18 -19.94 -4.00
CA THR A 107 -5.34 -21.39 -3.85
C THR A 107 -4.04 -22.06 -3.43
N GLU A 108 -4.15 -23.14 -2.65
CA GLU A 108 -3.03 -24.01 -2.31
C GLU A 108 -2.83 -25.09 -3.38
N ASP A 109 -3.82 -25.30 -4.24
CA ASP A 109 -3.78 -26.37 -5.24
C ASP A 109 -3.06 -25.91 -6.50
N LYS A 110 -1.81 -26.33 -6.62
CA LYS A 110 -0.95 -26.09 -7.80
C LYS A 110 -0.95 -24.60 -8.21
N PRO A 111 -0.56 -23.70 -7.31
CA PRO A 111 -0.47 -22.31 -7.68
C PRO A 111 0.61 -22.08 -8.74
N ASP A 112 0.37 -21.12 -9.61
CA ASP A 112 1.35 -20.72 -10.62
C ASP A 112 2.43 -19.83 -9.99
N PHE A 113 2.06 -19.09 -8.94
CA PHE A 113 2.95 -18.16 -8.26
C PHE A 113 2.76 -18.23 -6.75
N VAL A 114 3.84 -17.99 -6.01
CA VAL A 114 3.79 -17.84 -4.56
C VAL A 114 4.30 -16.43 -4.23
N PHE A 115 3.47 -15.65 -3.55
CA PHE A 115 3.83 -14.31 -3.10
C PHE A 115 4.21 -14.37 -1.62
N VAL A 116 5.38 -13.85 -1.28
CA VAL A 116 5.84 -13.85 0.11
C VAL A 116 6.00 -12.41 0.56
N GLY A 117 5.23 -12.03 1.55
CA GLY A 117 5.25 -10.69 2.11
C GLY A 117 5.66 -10.70 3.57
N LEU A 118 5.77 -9.51 4.14
CA LEU A 118 6.09 -9.35 5.55
C LEU A 118 4.92 -9.78 6.43
N ASP A 119 5.19 -10.60 7.43
CA ASP A 119 4.22 -11.01 8.43
C ASP A 119 4.92 -11.11 9.77
N LYS A 120 4.69 -10.11 10.64
CA LYS A 120 5.36 -10.04 11.94
C LYS A 120 4.89 -11.07 12.95
N GLU A 121 3.83 -11.80 12.63
CA GLU A 121 3.29 -12.84 13.51
C GLU A 121 3.80 -14.23 13.16
N CYS A 122 4.59 -14.34 12.11
CA CYS A 122 5.22 -15.61 11.72
C CYS A 122 6.56 -15.79 12.37
#